data_657f6be97eaf93b6f54e4e1b7469b70f
#
_entry.id   657f6be97eaf93b6f54e4e1b7469b70f
#
_cell.length_a   1.000
_cell.length_b   1.000
_cell.length_c   1.000
_cell.angle_alpha   90.00
_cell.angle_beta   90.00
_cell.angle_gamma   90.00
#
_symmetry.space_group_name_H-M   'P 1'
#
loop_
_entity.id
_entity.type
_entity.pdbx_description
1 polymer ?
#
loop_
_entity_poly.entity_id
_entity_poly.type
_entity_poly.pdbx_seq_one_letter_code
_entity_poly.pdbx_strand_id
1 'polypeptide(L)'
;MFRRVLIANRGEIALRILRSLRALGVEAVVTHGRDDRLTLPVRLADEGVFIARDDPLASYLDIEAIVEAAKEVGADAVHPGYGFLAENPTFAERLTEEGIKFIGPRPEVLRLLGDKLAAREAMVKAGLPVAEGSGKPVSDRDEAISTAAVIGYPVMIKAAAGGGGIGIQVVNSPDEFEAALRLCQGRALSAFGDDRVFVEKFIEGAQHIEFQVLGDGSKAVHFGERFCSIQRRHQKIIEEGPWLSEEIREELGAKVVAGAEAVGYEGLATFEFLRDAEGEFYFLEVNPRVQVEHTVTEMIAGVDLISLGIRVAAGESLPLSQDDIKLSGHAIQARINAENPFTLEPSPGRIWECHWPGGPGVRVDTHAHTGYDMPPSFDSLLAKLIVWAPTREEAIAKMDAALGETLIIGVDTLIPLHRAILNETDFRNREVNVGYLDGHQGLLDGR
;
A
#
# COMPACT_ATOMS: atom_id res chain seq x y z
N MET A 1 -22.57 -6.46 -13.67
CA MET A 1 -21.92 -5.14 -13.36
C MET A 1 -22.82 -4.39 -12.38
N PHE A 2 -22.26 -3.69 -11.40
CA PHE A 2 -23.02 -2.86 -10.45
C PHE A 2 -23.66 -1.68 -11.14
N ARG A 3 -24.76 -1.19 -10.59
CA ARG A 3 -25.40 0.05 -11.03
C ARG A 3 -24.83 1.26 -10.26
N ARG A 4 -24.65 1.12 -8.94
CA ARG A 4 -24.22 2.18 -8.03
C ARG A 4 -23.21 1.67 -7.00
N VAL A 5 -22.09 2.35 -6.83
CA VAL A 5 -21.03 1.99 -5.89
C VAL A 5 -20.74 3.15 -4.93
N LEU A 6 -20.73 2.86 -3.63
CA LEU A 6 -20.25 3.78 -2.61
C LEU A 6 -18.74 3.67 -2.47
N ILE A 7 -18.04 4.79 -2.53
CA ILE A 7 -16.60 4.89 -2.28
C ILE A 7 -16.43 5.29 -0.80
N ALA A 8 -16.03 4.32 0.04
CA ALA A 8 -15.80 4.53 1.46
C ALA A 8 -14.35 4.97 1.71
N ASN A 9 -13.96 6.07 1.09
CA ASN A 9 -12.61 6.63 1.17
C ASN A 9 -12.61 8.11 0.76
N ARG A 10 -11.43 8.77 0.85
CA ARG A 10 -11.20 10.17 0.54
C ARG A 10 -9.97 10.39 -0.34
N GLY A 11 -9.66 11.64 -0.61
CA GLY A 11 -8.41 12.03 -1.24
C GLY A 11 -8.24 11.53 -2.67
N GLU A 12 -7.00 11.23 -3.04
CA GLU A 12 -6.68 10.85 -4.41
C GLU A 12 -7.28 9.50 -4.81
N ILE A 13 -7.35 8.54 -3.83
CA ILE A 13 -7.88 7.20 -4.13
C ILE A 13 -9.39 7.22 -4.38
N ALA A 14 -10.14 8.05 -3.65
CA ALA A 14 -11.57 8.22 -3.93
C ALA A 14 -11.79 8.76 -5.34
N LEU A 15 -10.99 9.74 -5.77
CA LEU A 15 -11.04 10.28 -7.13
C LEU A 15 -10.58 9.25 -8.18
N ARG A 16 -9.57 8.42 -7.85
CA ARG A 16 -9.10 7.35 -8.74
C ARG A 16 -10.18 6.30 -8.97
N ILE A 17 -10.85 5.85 -7.91
CA ILE A 17 -11.96 4.88 -8.00
C ILE A 17 -13.14 5.47 -8.77
N LEU A 18 -13.50 6.72 -8.50
CA LEU A 18 -14.55 7.44 -9.22
C LEU A 18 -14.32 7.44 -10.73
N ARG A 19 -13.08 7.68 -11.18
CA ARG A 19 -12.72 7.65 -12.61
C ARG A 19 -12.94 6.27 -13.22
N SER A 20 -12.58 5.19 -12.53
CA SER A 20 -12.83 3.82 -13.00
C SER A 20 -14.33 3.49 -13.06
N LEU A 21 -15.10 3.86 -12.04
CA LEU A 21 -16.56 3.65 -12.02
C LEU A 21 -17.23 4.36 -13.20
N ARG A 22 -16.84 5.61 -13.47
CA ARG A 22 -17.35 6.36 -14.63
C ARG A 22 -16.99 5.71 -15.96
N ALA A 23 -15.76 5.21 -16.10
CA ALA A 23 -15.35 4.49 -17.31
C ALA A 23 -16.15 3.20 -17.52
N LEU A 24 -16.63 2.58 -16.45
CA LEU A 24 -17.49 1.40 -16.46
C LEU A 24 -18.99 1.74 -16.58
N GLY A 25 -19.37 3.02 -16.59
CA GLY A 25 -20.77 3.44 -16.64
C GLY A 25 -21.53 3.19 -15.33
N VAL A 26 -20.82 3.15 -14.19
CA VAL A 26 -21.35 2.90 -12.85
C VAL A 26 -21.48 4.21 -12.08
N GLU A 27 -22.62 4.46 -11.45
CA GLU A 27 -22.83 5.62 -10.58
C GLU A 27 -21.91 5.58 -9.37
N ALA A 28 -21.20 6.68 -9.11
CA ALA A 28 -20.25 6.81 -8.02
C ALA A 28 -20.80 7.71 -6.91
N VAL A 29 -20.95 7.17 -5.72
CA VAL A 29 -21.27 7.92 -4.51
C VAL A 29 -20.03 7.98 -3.62
N VAL A 30 -19.73 9.16 -3.06
CA VAL A 30 -18.53 9.33 -2.22
C VAL A 30 -18.94 9.70 -0.79
N THR A 31 -18.44 8.95 0.20
CA THR A 31 -18.58 9.35 1.60
C THR A 31 -17.71 10.57 1.91
N HIS A 32 -18.17 11.46 2.78
CA HIS A 32 -17.34 12.57 3.23
C HIS A 32 -17.62 12.97 4.69
N GLY A 33 -16.56 13.33 5.40
CA GLY A 33 -16.64 14.04 6.67
C GLY A 33 -16.81 15.57 6.45
N ARG A 34 -16.70 16.33 7.53
CA ARG A 34 -16.82 17.81 7.47
C ARG A 34 -15.74 18.46 6.62
N ASP A 35 -14.49 17.99 6.78
CA ASP A 35 -13.32 18.57 6.12
C ASP A 35 -13.27 18.27 4.62
N ASP A 36 -13.91 17.17 4.19
CA ASP A 36 -13.88 16.71 2.80
C ASP A 36 -15.08 17.17 1.95
N ARG A 37 -16.04 17.89 2.52
CA ARG A 37 -17.30 18.29 1.85
C ARG A 37 -17.11 18.99 0.50
N LEU A 38 -16.03 19.76 0.36
CA LEU A 38 -15.75 20.56 -0.83
C LEU A 38 -14.60 20.01 -1.67
N THR A 39 -14.10 18.81 -1.36
CA THR A 39 -13.01 18.18 -2.09
C THR A 39 -13.43 17.69 -3.48
N LEU A 40 -12.47 17.53 -4.37
CA LEU A 40 -12.74 17.11 -5.74
C LEU A 40 -13.52 15.81 -5.86
N PRO A 41 -13.21 14.73 -5.09
CA PRO A 41 -13.98 13.50 -5.17
C PRO A 41 -15.48 13.73 -4.94
N VAL A 42 -15.84 14.49 -3.90
CA VAL A 42 -17.24 14.79 -3.54
C VAL A 42 -17.91 15.65 -4.60
N ARG A 43 -17.23 16.67 -5.09
CA ARG A 43 -17.75 17.59 -6.12
C ARG A 43 -17.96 16.94 -7.48
N LEU A 44 -17.19 15.90 -7.78
CA LEU A 44 -17.23 15.19 -9.05
C LEU A 44 -18.06 13.90 -8.99
N ALA A 45 -18.41 13.39 -7.82
CA ALA A 45 -19.29 12.25 -7.67
C ALA A 45 -20.71 12.57 -8.17
N ASP A 46 -21.47 11.51 -8.48
CA ASP A 46 -22.89 11.64 -8.78
C ASP A 46 -23.69 12.06 -7.53
N GLU A 47 -23.20 11.60 -6.37
CA GLU A 47 -23.75 11.98 -5.07
C GLU A 47 -22.64 11.96 -3.97
N GLY A 48 -22.72 12.91 -3.03
CA GLY A 48 -21.89 12.94 -1.82
C GLY A 48 -22.71 12.61 -0.58
N VAL A 49 -22.28 11.65 0.24
CA VAL A 49 -22.96 11.25 1.48
C VAL A 49 -22.15 11.66 2.68
N PHE A 50 -22.79 12.40 3.58
CA PHE A 50 -22.17 12.89 4.80
C PHE A 50 -22.17 11.82 5.90
N ILE A 51 -20.97 11.42 6.34
CA ILE A 51 -20.76 10.53 7.48
C ILE A 51 -20.28 11.38 8.66
N ALA A 52 -21.18 11.62 9.62
CA ALA A 52 -20.93 12.57 10.68
C ALA A 52 -20.30 11.96 11.92
N ARG A 53 -19.10 12.41 12.28
CA ARG A 53 -18.52 12.29 13.63
C ARG A 53 -17.81 13.57 13.98
N ASP A 54 -17.60 13.81 15.29
CA ASP A 54 -16.89 15.00 15.78
C ASP A 54 -15.40 14.95 15.39
N ASP A 55 -14.79 13.77 15.47
CA ASP A 55 -13.43 13.51 14.97
C ASP A 55 -13.50 13.17 13.46
N PRO A 56 -12.79 13.93 12.60
CA PRO A 56 -12.76 13.67 11.17
C PRO A 56 -12.26 12.26 10.80
N LEU A 57 -11.23 11.75 11.49
CA LEU A 57 -10.68 10.42 11.26
C LEU A 57 -11.68 9.33 11.66
N ALA A 58 -12.35 9.49 12.80
CA ALA A 58 -13.36 8.56 13.29
C ALA A 58 -14.53 8.39 12.32
N SER A 59 -14.84 9.41 11.50
CA SER A 59 -15.89 9.31 10.47
C SER A 59 -15.64 8.17 9.47
N TYR A 60 -14.40 8.03 9.01
CA TYR A 60 -14.02 6.98 8.03
C TYR A 60 -13.73 5.62 8.67
N LEU A 61 -13.73 5.52 9.99
CA LEU A 61 -13.55 4.29 10.75
C LEU A 61 -14.88 3.76 11.35
N ASP A 62 -15.98 4.49 11.17
CA ASP A 62 -17.29 4.11 11.67
C ASP A 62 -17.99 3.16 10.70
N ILE A 63 -17.94 1.87 11.02
CA ILE A 63 -18.54 0.80 10.22
C ILE A 63 -20.03 1.06 10.01
N GLU A 64 -20.78 1.32 11.09
CA GLU A 64 -22.25 1.44 11.02
C GLU A 64 -22.66 2.70 10.23
N ALA A 65 -21.95 3.82 10.41
CA ALA A 65 -22.24 5.03 9.65
C ALA A 65 -22.03 4.84 8.14
N ILE A 66 -21.00 4.08 7.74
CA ILE A 66 -20.75 3.81 6.31
C ILE A 66 -21.74 2.79 5.76
N VAL A 67 -22.09 1.75 6.53
CA VAL A 67 -23.11 0.76 6.13
C VAL A 67 -24.47 1.42 5.95
N GLU A 68 -24.92 2.26 6.89
CA GLU A 68 -26.17 3.00 6.76
C GLU A 68 -26.15 3.98 5.58
N ALA A 69 -25.03 4.68 5.35
CA ALA A 69 -24.87 5.53 4.17
C ALA A 69 -25.02 4.72 2.86
N ALA A 70 -24.43 3.52 2.79
CA ALA A 70 -24.54 2.64 1.62
C ALA A 70 -26.00 2.18 1.37
N LYS A 71 -26.75 1.88 2.43
CA LYS A 71 -28.18 1.54 2.37
C LYS A 71 -29.03 2.72 1.92
N GLU A 72 -28.79 3.91 2.51
CA GLU A 72 -29.54 5.13 2.21
C GLU A 72 -29.47 5.48 0.73
N VAL A 73 -28.28 5.38 0.12
CA VAL A 73 -28.09 5.69 -1.30
C VAL A 73 -28.42 4.51 -2.22
N GLY A 74 -28.78 3.35 -1.68
CA GLY A 74 -29.08 2.15 -2.46
C GLY A 74 -27.87 1.64 -3.25
N ALA A 75 -26.68 1.62 -2.64
CA ALA A 75 -25.48 1.12 -3.26
C ALA A 75 -25.51 -0.42 -3.41
N ASP A 76 -25.15 -0.92 -4.59
CA ASP A 76 -25.00 -2.36 -4.83
C ASP A 76 -23.70 -2.90 -4.21
N ALA A 77 -22.68 -2.03 -4.12
CA ALA A 77 -21.37 -2.39 -3.59
C ALA A 77 -20.66 -1.19 -2.92
N VAL A 78 -19.66 -1.50 -2.10
CA VAL A 78 -18.76 -0.52 -1.47
C VAL A 78 -17.34 -0.80 -1.86
N HIS A 79 -16.63 0.22 -2.35
CA HIS A 79 -15.19 0.18 -2.60
C HIS A 79 -14.44 0.86 -1.45
N PRO A 80 -13.65 0.13 -0.66
CA PRO A 80 -12.99 0.68 0.52
C PRO A 80 -11.70 1.46 0.19
N GLY A 81 -11.16 1.35 -1.02
CA GLY A 81 -9.86 1.89 -1.38
C GLY A 81 -8.70 1.23 -0.62
N TYR A 82 -7.86 2.05 0.00
CA TYR A 82 -6.80 1.62 0.93
C TYR A 82 -6.86 2.43 2.24
N GLY A 83 -6.26 1.90 3.32
CA GLY A 83 -6.36 2.49 4.66
C GLY A 83 -7.77 2.35 5.24
N PHE A 84 -8.07 3.08 6.30
CA PHE A 84 -9.36 3.05 7.01
C PHE A 84 -9.90 1.62 7.23
N LEU A 85 -11.03 1.29 6.61
CA LEU A 85 -11.71 0.00 6.75
C LEU A 85 -11.39 -1.01 5.64
N ALA A 86 -10.41 -0.71 4.75
CA ALA A 86 -10.13 -1.55 3.59
C ALA A 86 -9.68 -2.99 3.94
N GLU A 87 -9.09 -3.18 5.11
CA GLU A 87 -8.63 -4.49 5.61
C GLU A 87 -9.48 -5.01 6.78
N ASN A 88 -10.62 -4.36 7.08
CA ASN A 88 -11.44 -4.68 8.24
C ASN A 88 -12.45 -5.79 7.90
N PRO A 89 -12.31 -7.02 8.47
CA PRO A 89 -13.21 -8.13 8.18
C PRO A 89 -14.63 -7.90 8.70
N THR A 90 -14.81 -7.20 9.83
CA THR A 90 -16.12 -6.88 10.38
C THR A 90 -16.90 -5.94 9.46
N PHE A 91 -16.21 -4.97 8.84
CA PHE A 91 -16.85 -4.10 7.85
C PHE A 91 -17.36 -4.88 6.63
N ALA A 92 -16.53 -5.79 6.11
CA ALA A 92 -16.93 -6.65 4.98
C ALA A 92 -18.11 -7.57 5.34
N GLU A 93 -18.16 -8.09 6.58
CA GLU A 93 -19.30 -8.87 7.08
C GLU A 93 -20.57 -8.04 7.18
N ARG A 94 -20.48 -6.87 7.82
CA ARG A 94 -21.64 -5.99 7.99
C ARG A 94 -22.28 -5.61 6.64
N LEU A 95 -21.46 -5.31 5.61
CA LEU A 95 -21.95 -5.07 4.26
C LEU A 95 -22.63 -6.31 3.67
N THR A 96 -22.03 -7.50 3.86
CA THR A 96 -22.58 -8.77 3.35
C THR A 96 -23.94 -9.09 3.99
N GLU A 97 -24.11 -8.85 5.29
CA GLU A 97 -25.39 -9.02 6.02
C GLU A 97 -26.51 -8.13 5.46
N GLU A 98 -26.16 -6.96 4.94
CA GLU A 98 -27.11 -6.04 4.30
C GLU A 98 -27.28 -6.31 2.77
N GLY A 99 -26.63 -7.36 2.25
CA GLY A 99 -26.68 -7.70 0.82
C GLY A 99 -25.91 -6.76 -0.08
N ILE A 100 -24.95 -5.99 0.48
CA ILE A 100 -24.09 -5.05 -0.23
C ILE A 100 -22.73 -5.71 -0.46
N LYS A 101 -22.22 -5.71 -1.71
CA LYS A 101 -20.94 -6.32 -2.02
C LYS A 101 -19.78 -5.45 -1.50
N PHE A 102 -18.89 -6.03 -0.70
CA PHE A 102 -17.59 -5.47 -0.43
C PHE A 102 -16.66 -5.70 -1.64
N ILE A 103 -16.09 -4.64 -2.26
CA ILE A 103 -15.15 -4.76 -3.38
C ILE A 103 -13.76 -5.04 -2.81
N GLY A 104 -13.46 -6.32 -2.68
CA GLY A 104 -12.29 -6.88 -2.04
C GLY A 104 -12.51 -8.35 -1.66
N PRO A 105 -11.58 -8.96 -0.93
CA PRO A 105 -11.69 -10.35 -0.56
C PRO A 105 -12.79 -10.59 0.49
N ARG A 106 -13.17 -11.86 0.64
CA ARG A 106 -14.17 -12.29 1.62
C ARG A 106 -13.67 -12.07 3.06
N PRO A 107 -14.60 -11.89 4.04
CA PRO A 107 -14.22 -11.62 5.43
C PRO A 107 -13.27 -12.65 6.06
N GLU A 108 -13.45 -13.94 5.75
CA GLU A 108 -12.57 -15.00 6.24
C GLU A 108 -11.15 -14.90 5.68
N VAL A 109 -10.99 -14.44 4.43
CA VAL A 109 -9.68 -14.20 3.82
C VAL A 109 -9.02 -12.97 4.45
N LEU A 110 -9.79 -11.90 4.72
CA LEU A 110 -9.29 -10.73 5.46
C LEU A 110 -8.78 -11.12 6.85
N ARG A 111 -9.52 -11.98 7.59
CA ARG A 111 -9.05 -12.46 8.90
C ARG A 111 -7.81 -13.30 8.80
N LEU A 112 -7.74 -14.22 7.83
CA LEU A 112 -6.59 -15.08 7.62
C LEU A 112 -5.32 -14.25 7.34
N LEU A 113 -5.43 -13.28 6.43
CA LEU A 113 -4.29 -12.48 5.99
C LEU A 113 -3.93 -11.34 6.99
N GLY A 114 -4.88 -10.95 7.84
CA GLY A 114 -4.66 -9.98 8.93
C GLY A 114 -3.91 -10.56 10.13
N ASP A 115 -3.90 -11.88 10.32
CA ASP A 115 -3.03 -12.57 11.30
C ASP A 115 -1.74 -13.01 10.61
N LYS A 116 -0.62 -12.36 10.94
CA LYS A 116 0.67 -12.57 10.28
C LYS A 116 1.18 -14.01 10.36
N LEU A 117 0.88 -14.72 11.45
CA LEU A 117 1.31 -16.11 11.61
C LEU A 117 0.45 -17.05 10.77
N ALA A 118 -0.87 -16.83 10.75
CA ALA A 118 -1.79 -17.61 9.91
C ALA A 118 -1.51 -17.37 8.42
N ALA A 119 -1.29 -16.12 8.03
CA ALA A 119 -0.90 -15.76 6.66
C ALA A 119 0.41 -16.44 6.26
N ARG A 120 1.44 -16.33 7.11
CA ARG A 120 2.75 -17.00 6.89
C ARG A 120 2.59 -18.50 6.73
N GLU A 121 1.83 -19.17 7.60
CA GLU A 121 1.59 -20.62 7.52
C GLU A 121 0.90 -21.00 6.21
N ALA A 122 -0.11 -20.24 5.78
CA ALA A 122 -0.80 -20.45 4.51
C ALA A 122 0.15 -20.31 3.32
N MET A 123 1.00 -19.26 3.33
CA MET A 123 1.96 -19.00 2.25
C MET A 123 3.10 -20.04 2.19
N VAL A 124 3.58 -20.51 3.34
CA VAL A 124 4.55 -21.63 3.39
C VAL A 124 3.96 -22.89 2.76
N LYS A 125 2.70 -23.24 3.07
CA LYS A 125 2.00 -24.38 2.47
C LYS A 125 1.84 -24.25 0.95
N ALA A 126 1.72 -23.02 0.46
CA ALA A 126 1.66 -22.71 -0.96
C ALA A 126 3.06 -22.63 -1.64
N GLY A 127 4.14 -22.80 -0.89
CA GLY A 127 5.51 -22.84 -1.41
C GLY A 127 6.22 -21.49 -1.48
N LEU A 128 5.71 -20.44 -0.81
CA LEU A 128 6.40 -19.16 -0.73
C LEU A 128 7.57 -19.25 0.26
N PRO A 129 8.73 -18.68 -0.08
CA PRO A 129 9.87 -18.64 0.83
C PRO A 129 9.59 -17.63 1.99
N VAL A 130 10.02 -17.99 3.19
CA VAL A 130 9.84 -17.17 4.40
C VAL A 130 11.15 -17.08 5.19
N ALA A 131 11.36 -16.01 5.91
CA ALA A 131 12.51 -15.87 6.81
C ALA A 131 12.46 -16.95 7.91
N GLU A 132 13.61 -17.41 8.37
CA GLU A 132 13.69 -18.31 9.53
C GLU A 132 13.08 -17.61 10.77
N GLY A 133 12.27 -18.34 11.54
CA GLY A 133 11.57 -17.73 12.66
C GLY A 133 10.90 -18.76 13.58
N SER A 134 10.26 -18.26 14.64
CA SER A 134 9.57 -19.12 15.63
C SER A 134 8.39 -19.91 15.04
N GLY A 135 7.81 -19.45 13.93
CA GLY A 135 6.64 -20.06 13.26
C GLY A 135 5.36 -20.07 14.10
N LYS A 136 5.43 -19.65 15.35
CA LYS A 136 4.32 -19.56 16.32
C LYS A 136 4.56 -18.39 17.27
N PRO A 137 3.51 -17.91 17.99
CA PRO A 137 3.72 -16.93 19.03
C PRO A 137 4.70 -17.47 20.09
N VAL A 138 5.59 -16.63 20.57
CA VAL A 138 6.44 -16.94 21.69
C VAL A 138 5.68 -16.57 22.98
N SER A 139 5.48 -17.58 23.84
CA SER A 139 4.61 -17.43 25.03
C SER A 139 5.36 -17.02 26.28
N ASP A 140 6.66 -17.34 26.33
CA ASP A 140 7.51 -16.95 27.44
C ASP A 140 8.87 -16.44 27.00
N ARG A 141 9.57 -15.78 27.92
CA ARG A 141 10.85 -15.15 27.70
C ARG A 141 11.95 -16.15 27.32
N ASP A 142 12.02 -17.29 28.01
CA ASP A 142 13.13 -18.25 27.85
C ASP A 142 12.98 -19.00 26.52
N GLU A 143 11.74 -19.33 26.10
CA GLU A 143 11.44 -19.84 24.77
C GLU A 143 11.86 -18.84 23.69
N ALA A 144 11.51 -17.55 23.87
CA ALA A 144 11.83 -16.50 22.90
C ALA A 144 13.36 -16.29 22.75
N ILE A 145 14.10 -16.26 23.86
CA ILE A 145 15.57 -16.14 23.87
C ILE A 145 16.22 -17.36 23.22
N SER A 146 15.75 -18.57 23.55
CA SER A 146 16.30 -19.80 22.95
C SER A 146 16.04 -19.86 21.44
N THR A 147 14.87 -19.45 21.01
CA THR A 147 14.52 -19.33 19.58
C THR A 147 15.43 -18.32 18.86
N ALA A 148 15.62 -17.14 19.44
CA ALA A 148 16.51 -16.12 18.88
C ALA A 148 17.96 -16.60 18.79
N ALA A 149 18.43 -17.36 19.79
CA ALA A 149 19.77 -17.95 19.78
C ALA A 149 19.97 -18.99 18.68
N VAL A 150 18.91 -19.77 18.36
CA VAL A 150 18.94 -20.74 17.26
C VAL A 150 18.96 -20.04 15.91
N ILE A 151 18.10 -19.03 15.71
CA ILE A 151 18.02 -18.24 14.46
C ILE A 151 19.32 -17.45 14.23
N GLY A 152 19.97 -17.02 15.31
CA GLY A 152 21.18 -16.16 15.28
C GLY A 152 20.85 -14.68 15.11
N TYR A 153 21.50 -13.86 15.96
CA TYR A 153 21.33 -12.38 15.91
C TYR A 153 21.98 -11.77 14.65
N PRO A 154 21.47 -10.63 14.16
CA PRO A 154 20.30 -9.92 14.67
C PRO A 154 18.98 -10.63 14.34
N VAL A 155 17.99 -10.46 15.23
CA VAL A 155 16.63 -10.95 15.06
C VAL A 155 15.62 -9.81 15.13
N MET A 156 14.41 -10.05 14.65
CA MET A 156 13.30 -9.12 14.73
C MET A 156 12.16 -9.72 15.56
N ILE A 157 11.65 -8.98 16.53
CA ILE A 157 10.43 -9.29 17.26
C ILE A 157 9.29 -8.54 16.59
N LYS A 158 8.20 -9.25 16.26
CA LYS A 158 7.02 -8.67 15.57
C LYS A 158 5.74 -9.03 16.31
N ALA A 159 4.79 -8.09 16.37
CA ALA A 159 3.42 -8.37 16.74
C ALA A 159 2.76 -9.35 15.73
N ALA A 160 1.98 -10.29 16.24
CA ALA A 160 1.24 -11.24 15.41
C ALA A 160 0.06 -10.57 14.69
N ALA A 161 -0.57 -9.58 15.33
CA ALA A 161 -1.69 -8.82 14.79
C ALA A 161 -1.24 -7.46 14.26
N GLY A 162 -1.98 -6.91 13.28
CA GLY A 162 -1.82 -5.55 12.78
C GLY A 162 -0.71 -5.37 11.74
N GLY A 163 -0.49 -4.11 11.34
CA GLY A 163 0.43 -3.70 10.26
C GLY A 163 1.10 -2.36 10.55
N GLY A 164 1.70 -1.74 9.51
CA GLY A 164 2.26 -0.38 9.59
C GLY A 164 3.51 -0.23 10.46
N GLY A 165 4.23 -1.34 10.76
CA GLY A 165 5.46 -1.30 11.55
C GLY A 165 5.26 -1.16 13.06
N ILE A 166 4.02 -1.15 13.57
CA ILE A 166 3.74 -1.06 15.00
C ILE A 166 4.02 -2.42 15.67
N GLY A 167 4.74 -2.39 16.80
CA GLY A 167 5.10 -3.62 17.52
C GLY A 167 6.21 -4.42 16.82
N ILE A 168 7.13 -3.72 16.15
CA ILE A 168 8.34 -4.30 15.55
C ILE A 168 9.57 -3.76 16.29
N GLN A 169 10.52 -4.64 16.59
CA GLN A 169 11.79 -4.27 17.23
C GLN A 169 12.92 -5.16 16.73
N VAL A 170 14.00 -4.55 16.24
CA VAL A 170 15.26 -5.24 15.93
C VAL A 170 16.03 -5.45 17.24
N VAL A 171 16.64 -6.61 17.39
CA VAL A 171 17.43 -7.03 18.55
C VAL A 171 18.77 -7.56 18.06
N ASN A 172 19.85 -6.88 18.44
CA ASN A 172 21.19 -7.18 17.96
C ASN A 172 21.93 -8.17 18.85
N SER A 173 21.52 -8.31 20.11
CA SER A 173 22.20 -9.16 21.10
C SER A 173 21.22 -9.75 22.12
N PRO A 174 21.61 -10.84 22.80
CA PRO A 174 20.80 -11.42 23.87
C PRO A 174 20.46 -10.45 25.01
N ASP A 175 21.36 -9.51 25.29
CA ASP A 175 21.20 -8.55 26.41
C ASP A 175 20.06 -7.56 26.16
N GLU A 176 19.75 -7.26 24.89
CA GLU A 176 18.68 -6.34 24.50
C GLU A 176 17.31 -7.03 24.45
N PHE A 177 17.28 -8.36 24.37
CA PHE A 177 16.10 -9.13 23.98
C PHE A 177 14.91 -8.93 24.92
N GLU A 178 15.13 -8.97 26.24
CA GLU A 178 14.03 -8.85 27.22
C GLU A 178 13.34 -7.49 27.16
N ALA A 179 14.13 -6.42 27.05
CA ALA A 179 13.58 -5.06 26.96
C ALA A 179 12.77 -4.89 25.67
N ALA A 180 13.28 -5.39 24.54
CA ALA A 180 12.64 -5.36 23.24
C ALA A 180 11.33 -6.18 23.24
N LEU A 181 11.32 -7.37 23.82
CA LEU A 181 10.14 -8.22 23.93
C LEU A 181 8.99 -7.51 24.66
N ARG A 182 9.27 -6.98 25.86
CA ARG A 182 8.27 -6.24 26.66
C ARG A 182 7.73 -5.03 25.93
N LEU A 183 8.61 -4.29 25.24
CA LEU A 183 8.23 -3.12 24.45
C LEU A 183 7.29 -3.50 23.29
N CYS A 184 7.62 -4.57 22.55
CA CYS A 184 6.78 -5.07 21.46
C CYS A 184 5.42 -5.53 21.93
N GLN A 185 5.37 -6.35 23.01
CA GLN A 185 4.12 -6.83 23.59
C GLN A 185 3.24 -5.67 24.07
N GLY A 186 3.82 -4.68 24.77
CA GLY A 186 3.08 -3.51 25.24
C GLY A 186 2.50 -2.67 24.11
N ARG A 187 3.27 -2.45 23.03
CA ARG A 187 2.81 -1.73 21.84
C ARG A 187 1.72 -2.51 21.10
N ALA A 188 1.89 -3.82 20.93
CA ALA A 188 0.93 -4.69 20.27
C ALA A 188 -0.42 -4.72 21.02
N LEU A 189 -0.38 -4.88 22.35
CA LEU A 189 -1.57 -4.84 23.18
C LEU A 189 -2.30 -3.49 23.10
N SER A 190 -1.55 -2.38 23.17
CA SER A 190 -2.12 -1.04 23.11
C SER A 190 -2.76 -0.71 21.75
N ALA A 191 -2.12 -1.14 20.65
CA ALA A 191 -2.56 -0.78 19.30
C ALA A 191 -3.62 -1.74 18.74
N PHE A 192 -3.53 -3.03 19.08
CA PHE A 192 -4.32 -4.09 18.43
C PHE A 192 -5.17 -4.91 19.44
N GLY A 193 -5.01 -4.71 20.75
CA GLY A 193 -5.67 -5.53 21.77
C GLY A 193 -5.13 -6.98 21.85
N ASP A 194 -3.98 -7.26 21.23
CA ASP A 194 -3.34 -8.57 21.15
C ASP A 194 -1.84 -8.42 21.42
N ASP A 195 -1.33 -9.08 22.48
CA ASP A 195 0.06 -9.02 22.88
C ASP A 195 0.94 -10.14 22.32
N ARG A 196 0.36 -11.00 21.46
CA ARG A 196 1.12 -12.07 20.82
C ARG A 196 2.22 -11.51 19.95
N VAL A 197 3.43 -12.01 20.11
CA VAL A 197 4.61 -11.67 19.31
C VAL A 197 5.30 -12.93 18.82
N PHE A 198 6.10 -12.80 17.77
CA PHE A 198 6.94 -13.87 17.23
C PHE A 198 8.32 -13.32 16.86
N VAL A 199 9.29 -14.23 16.70
CA VAL A 199 10.68 -13.89 16.39
C VAL A 199 11.04 -14.39 15.01
N GLU A 200 11.69 -13.55 14.23
CA GLU A 200 12.21 -13.87 12.89
C GLU A 200 13.65 -13.40 12.72
N LYS A 201 14.37 -14.01 11.76
CA LYS A 201 15.64 -13.48 11.29
C LYS A 201 15.48 -12.06 10.76
N PHE A 202 16.33 -11.15 11.20
CA PHE A 202 16.43 -9.82 10.60
C PHE A 202 17.24 -9.89 9.31
N ILE A 203 16.68 -9.40 8.22
CA ILE A 203 17.34 -9.38 6.91
C ILE A 203 17.99 -8.01 6.73
N GLU A 204 19.31 -7.97 6.93
CA GLU A 204 20.09 -6.74 6.82
C GLU A 204 20.19 -6.27 5.37
N GLY A 205 20.15 -4.96 5.15
CA GLY A 205 20.30 -4.37 3.82
C GLY A 205 19.26 -4.82 2.80
N ALA A 206 18.11 -5.32 3.26
CA ALA A 206 17.09 -5.89 2.39
C ALA A 206 16.52 -4.88 1.40
N GLN A 207 16.17 -5.38 0.21
CA GLN A 207 15.32 -4.70 -0.76
C GLN A 207 13.86 -5.09 -0.52
N HIS A 208 12.95 -4.13 -0.66
CA HIS A 208 11.51 -4.35 -0.61
C HIS A 208 10.97 -4.56 -2.03
N ILE A 209 10.51 -5.76 -2.31
CA ILE A 209 9.92 -6.16 -3.59
C ILE A 209 8.49 -6.62 -3.33
N GLU A 210 7.57 -6.26 -4.21
CA GLU A 210 6.17 -6.64 -4.04
C GLU A 210 5.52 -7.00 -5.37
N PHE A 211 4.62 -8.00 -5.36
CA PHE A 211 3.90 -8.46 -6.54
C PHE A 211 2.44 -8.02 -6.52
N GLN A 212 1.99 -7.41 -7.62
CA GLN A 212 0.58 -7.09 -7.82
C GLN A 212 -0.19 -8.33 -8.29
N VAL A 213 -1.29 -8.64 -7.61
CA VAL A 213 -2.16 -9.78 -7.91
C VAL A 213 -3.59 -9.32 -8.14
N LEU A 214 -4.30 -10.04 -9.01
CA LEU A 214 -5.76 -10.03 -9.13
C LEU A 214 -6.26 -11.48 -9.11
N GLY A 215 -7.20 -11.77 -8.21
CA GLY A 215 -7.86 -13.07 -8.12
C GLY A 215 -9.36 -12.97 -8.28
N ASP A 216 -10.02 -14.05 -8.73
CA ASP A 216 -11.48 -14.16 -8.86
C ASP A 216 -12.11 -15.12 -7.84
N GLY A 217 -11.35 -15.53 -6.82
CA GLY A 217 -11.76 -16.50 -5.81
C GLY A 217 -11.43 -17.95 -6.17
N SER A 218 -11.05 -18.23 -7.42
CA SER A 218 -10.69 -19.57 -7.90
C SER A 218 -9.36 -19.58 -8.63
N LYS A 219 -9.08 -18.54 -9.39
CA LYS A 219 -7.84 -18.33 -10.15
C LYS A 219 -7.26 -16.97 -9.81
N ALA A 220 -5.96 -16.84 -10.01
CA ALA A 220 -5.26 -15.57 -9.87
C ALA A 220 -4.25 -15.35 -11.00
N VAL A 221 -3.89 -14.09 -11.21
CA VAL A 221 -2.80 -13.66 -12.10
C VAL A 221 -1.97 -12.61 -11.40
N HIS A 222 -0.67 -12.51 -11.73
CA HIS A 222 0.20 -11.43 -11.28
C HIS A 222 0.53 -10.46 -12.41
N PHE A 223 0.69 -9.18 -12.08
CA PHE A 223 1.06 -8.11 -13.00
C PHE A 223 2.52 -7.67 -12.83
N GLY A 224 3.39 -8.59 -12.42
CA GLY A 224 4.77 -8.31 -12.12
C GLY A 224 4.96 -7.63 -10.77
N GLU A 225 6.18 -7.16 -10.57
CA GLU A 225 6.64 -6.62 -9.30
C GLU A 225 6.92 -5.11 -9.37
N ARG A 226 6.94 -4.51 -8.17
CA ARG A 226 7.42 -3.17 -7.88
C ARG A 226 8.57 -3.23 -6.89
N PHE A 227 9.50 -2.30 -7.05
CA PHE A 227 10.57 -2.03 -6.10
C PHE A 227 10.16 -0.84 -5.23
N CYS A 228 10.21 -1.01 -3.90
CA CYS A 228 9.66 -0.08 -2.95
C CYS A 228 10.61 0.20 -1.76
N SER A 229 11.92 0.14 -1.98
CA SER A 229 12.91 0.28 -0.89
C SER A 229 13.17 1.70 -0.44
N ILE A 230 12.81 2.73 -1.24
CA ILE A 230 12.93 4.12 -0.79
C ILE A 230 11.80 4.42 0.18
N GLN A 231 12.11 4.30 1.47
CA GLN A 231 11.13 4.39 2.55
C GLN A 231 11.62 5.35 3.63
N ARG A 232 10.66 5.97 4.30
CA ARG A 232 10.83 6.76 5.50
C ARG A 232 9.96 6.19 6.61
N ARG A 233 10.54 5.74 7.72
CA ARG A 233 9.79 5.14 8.84
C ARG A 233 8.77 4.09 8.35
N HIS A 234 9.20 3.21 7.44
CA HIS A 234 8.39 2.18 6.77
C HIS A 234 7.30 2.72 5.82
N GLN A 235 7.28 4.00 5.51
CA GLN A 235 6.42 4.58 4.48
C GLN A 235 7.20 4.75 3.18
N LYS A 236 6.74 4.13 2.12
CA LYS A 236 7.29 4.25 0.76
C LYS A 236 7.12 5.69 0.26
N ILE A 237 8.13 6.25 -0.42
CA ILE A 237 8.08 7.61 -0.99
C ILE A 237 8.40 7.63 -2.49
N ILE A 238 9.19 6.64 -2.97
CA ILE A 238 9.42 6.38 -4.39
C ILE A 238 9.22 4.89 -4.64
N GLU A 239 8.48 4.55 -5.68
CA GLU A 239 8.26 3.19 -6.13
C GLU A 239 8.53 3.10 -7.64
N GLU A 240 9.07 2.00 -8.10
CA GLU A 240 9.39 1.79 -9.52
C GLU A 240 9.18 0.33 -9.96
N GLY A 241 9.09 0.10 -11.26
CA GLY A 241 9.02 -1.23 -11.86
C GLY A 241 9.10 -1.21 -13.39
N PRO A 242 9.44 -2.36 -14.00
CA PRO A 242 9.84 -3.63 -13.39
C PRO A 242 11.30 -3.60 -12.86
N TRP A 243 11.61 -4.46 -11.90
CA TRP A 243 12.92 -4.47 -11.21
C TRP A 243 13.71 -5.75 -11.40
N LEU A 244 13.03 -6.90 -11.42
CA LEU A 244 13.62 -8.23 -11.52
C LEU A 244 13.86 -8.63 -12.98
N SER A 245 14.73 -9.64 -13.19
CA SER A 245 14.78 -10.33 -14.48
C SER A 245 13.48 -11.08 -14.74
N GLU A 246 13.19 -11.35 -16.02
CA GLU A 246 11.96 -12.06 -16.41
C GLU A 246 11.89 -13.44 -15.75
N GLU A 247 13.00 -14.18 -15.73
CA GLU A 247 13.08 -15.52 -15.11
C GLU A 247 12.69 -15.50 -13.62
N ILE A 248 13.27 -14.59 -12.83
CA ILE A 248 12.97 -14.47 -11.39
C ILE A 248 11.51 -14.03 -11.20
N ARG A 249 11.03 -13.10 -12.03
CA ARG A 249 9.64 -12.64 -12.00
C ARG A 249 8.65 -13.75 -12.25
N GLU A 250 8.89 -14.59 -13.24
CA GLU A 250 8.04 -15.74 -13.57
C GLU A 250 8.06 -16.79 -12.47
N GLU A 251 9.26 -17.16 -11.96
CA GLU A 251 9.38 -18.15 -10.89
C GLU A 251 8.66 -17.70 -9.60
N LEU A 252 8.97 -16.50 -9.11
CA LEU A 252 8.37 -16.00 -7.87
C LEU A 252 6.90 -15.66 -8.07
N GLY A 253 6.54 -15.11 -9.24
CA GLY A 253 5.16 -14.79 -9.61
C GLY A 253 4.26 -16.03 -9.63
N ALA A 254 4.75 -17.17 -10.12
CA ALA A 254 4.00 -18.43 -10.09
C ALA A 254 3.72 -18.89 -8.64
N LYS A 255 4.67 -18.74 -7.72
CA LYS A 255 4.49 -19.03 -6.29
C LYS A 255 3.47 -18.08 -5.66
N VAL A 256 3.52 -16.80 -6.01
CA VAL A 256 2.57 -15.76 -5.56
C VAL A 256 1.14 -16.10 -6.01
N VAL A 257 0.97 -16.48 -7.29
CA VAL A 257 -0.33 -16.93 -7.83
C VAL A 257 -0.84 -18.14 -7.07
N ALA A 258 0.01 -19.16 -6.87
CA ALA A 258 -0.36 -20.35 -6.08
C ALA A 258 -0.78 -19.99 -4.65
N GLY A 259 -0.11 -19.01 -4.01
CA GLY A 259 -0.48 -18.49 -2.69
C GLY A 259 -1.86 -17.84 -2.68
N ALA A 260 -2.17 -17.00 -3.68
CA ALA A 260 -3.45 -16.35 -3.81
C ALA A 260 -4.59 -17.37 -4.06
N GLU A 261 -4.37 -18.35 -4.93
CA GLU A 261 -5.34 -19.41 -5.22
C GLU A 261 -5.59 -20.30 -4.00
N ALA A 262 -4.53 -20.64 -3.24
CA ALA A 262 -4.64 -21.48 -2.05
C ALA A 262 -5.55 -20.89 -0.98
N VAL A 263 -5.67 -19.57 -0.89
CA VAL A 263 -6.58 -18.88 0.05
C VAL A 263 -7.91 -18.47 -0.59
N GLY A 264 -8.12 -18.80 -1.88
CA GLY A 264 -9.31 -18.40 -2.63
C GLY A 264 -9.47 -16.89 -2.71
N TYR A 265 -8.39 -16.18 -3.05
CA TYR A 265 -8.35 -14.72 -3.06
C TYR A 265 -9.24 -14.12 -4.14
N GLU A 266 -10.02 -13.10 -3.78
CA GLU A 266 -10.86 -12.32 -4.70
C GLU A 266 -10.48 -10.82 -4.63
N GLY A 267 -10.31 -10.17 -5.78
CA GLY A 267 -9.96 -8.75 -5.88
C GLY A 267 -8.45 -8.50 -6.04
N LEU A 268 -8.04 -7.26 -5.79
CA LEU A 268 -6.64 -6.82 -5.87
C LEU A 268 -5.91 -7.12 -4.57
N ALA A 269 -4.70 -7.67 -4.67
CA ALA A 269 -3.76 -7.86 -3.56
C ALA A 269 -2.34 -7.47 -3.95
N THR A 270 -1.53 -7.27 -2.93
CA THR A 270 -0.08 -7.14 -3.09
C THR A 270 0.62 -8.08 -2.12
N PHE A 271 1.52 -8.91 -2.64
CA PHE A 271 2.37 -9.82 -1.88
C PHE A 271 3.73 -9.17 -1.71
N GLU A 272 4.11 -8.86 -0.49
CA GLU A 272 5.35 -8.17 -0.15
C GLU A 272 6.45 -9.14 0.25
N PHE A 273 7.68 -8.85 -0.20
CA PHE A 273 8.89 -9.64 0.06
C PHE A 273 10.04 -8.74 0.46
N LEU A 274 10.93 -9.29 1.28
CA LEU A 274 12.29 -8.80 1.42
C LEU A 274 13.21 -9.64 0.53
N ARG A 275 14.15 -8.98 -0.15
CA ARG A 275 15.22 -9.64 -0.91
C ARG A 275 16.54 -9.26 -0.27
N ASP A 276 17.34 -10.26 0.09
CA ASP A 276 18.67 -10.05 0.68
C ASP A 276 19.76 -9.73 -0.36
N ALA A 277 20.99 -9.55 0.12
CA ALA A 277 22.14 -9.26 -0.73
C ALA A 277 22.56 -10.46 -1.62
N GLU A 278 22.24 -11.68 -1.20
CA GLU A 278 22.47 -12.91 -1.93
C GLU A 278 21.43 -13.15 -3.02
N GLY A 279 20.33 -12.39 -3.00
CA GLY A 279 19.24 -12.45 -3.98
C GLY A 279 18.09 -13.33 -3.57
N GLU A 280 18.10 -13.87 -2.34
CA GLU A 280 17.03 -14.72 -1.81
C GLU A 280 15.83 -13.86 -1.38
N PHE A 281 14.63 -14.43 -1.54
CA PHE A 281 13.38 -13.74 -1.22
C PHE A 281 12.75 -14.31 0.05
N TYR A 282 12.16 -13.43 0.84
CA TYR A 282 11.44 -13.78 2.07
C TYR A 282 10.10 -13.07 2.08
N PHE A 283 9.02 -13.86 2.06
CA PHE A 283 7.65 -13.34 2.18
C PHE A 283 7.48 -12.54 3.47
N LEU A 284 6.92 -11.35 3.35
CA LEU A 284 6.68 -10.44 4.46
C LEU A 284 5.21 -10.45 4.89
N GLU A 285 4.32 -10.05 3.97
CA GLU A 285 2.86 -9.99 4.22
C GLU A 285 2.08 -9.90 2.89
N VAL A 286 0.76 -10.07 2.99
CA VAL A 286 -0.18 -9.74 1.92
C VAL A 286 -0.98 -8.52 2.33
N ASN A 287 -1.04 -7.52 1.46
CA ASN A 287 -1.99 -6.43 1.59
C ASN A 287 -3.25 -6.75 0.77
N PRO A 288 -4.38 -7.10 1.43
CA PRO A 288 -5.56 -7.63 0.75
C PRO A 288 -6.47 -6.50 0.21
N ARG A 289 -5.88 -5.59 -0.51
CA ARG A 289 -6.48 -4.36 -1.08
C ARG A 289 -5.63 -3.78 -2.18
N VAL A 290 -6.15 -2.73 -2.85
CA VAL A 290 -5.31 -1.86 -3.69
C VAL A 290 -4.27 -1.13 -2.83
N GLN A 291 -3.08 -0.91 -3.38
CA GLN A 291 -2.04 -0.08 -2.75
C GLN A 291 -1.89 1.28 -3.43
N VAL A 292 -1.22 2.23 -2.76
CA VAL A 292 -0.94 3.57 -3.31
C VAL A 292 -0.21 3.48 -4.63
N GLU A 293 0.77 2.59 -4.72
CA GLU A 293 1.70 2.38 -5.82
C GLU A 293 1.19 1.47 -6.96
N HIS A 294 -0.11 1.08 -6.94
CA HIS A 294 -0.72 0.29 -8.03
C HIS A 294 -0.56 0.95 -9.41
N THR A 295 -0.43 2.26 -9.44
CA THR A 295 -0.28 3.05 -10.66
C THR A 295 1.02 2.78 -11.42
N VAL A 296 2.10 2.37 -10.74
CA VAL A 296 3.33 1.89 -11.40
C VAL A 296 3.02 0.68 -12.28
N THR A 297 2.33 -0.30 -11.71
CA THR A 297 1.92 -1.52 -12.42
C THR A 297 0.96 -1.19 -13.59
N GLU A 298 0.00 -0.29 -13.38
CA GLU A 298 -0.90 0.14 -14.45
C GLU A 298 -0.15 0.73 -15.65
N MET A 299 0.91 1.52 -15.40
CA MET A 299 1.70 2.15 -16.46
C MET A 299 2.55 1.14 -17.24
N ILE A 300 3.12 0.13 -16.58
CA ILE A 300 3.97 -0.87 -17.25
C ILE A 300 3.16 -2.00 -17.91
N ALA A 301 2.00 -2.35 -17.34
CA ALA A 301 1.13 -3.40 -17.87
C ALA A 301 0.04 -2.90 -18.83
N GLY A 302 -0.19 -1.58 -18.88
CA GLY A 302 -1.20 -0.97 -19.76
C GLY A 302 -2.64 -1.32 -19.39
N VAL A 303 -2.94 -1.50 -18.09
CA VAL A 303 -4.26 -1.90 -17.59
C VAL A 303 -4.81 -0.90 -16.56
N ASP A 304 -6.11 -0.91 -16.35
CA ASP A 304 -6.77 -0.24 -15.21
C ASP A 304 -7.11 -1.29 -14.14
N LEU A 305 -6.24 -1.42 -13.13
CA LEU A 305 -6.36 -2.41 -12.06
C LEU A 305 -7.64 -2.19 -11.25
N ILE A 306 -8.03 -0.94 -10.97
CA ILE A 306 -9.26 -0.63 -10.24
C ILE A 306 -10.48 -1.13 -11.01
N SER A 307 -10.54 -0.85 -12.32
CA SER A 307 -11.63 -1.35 -13.17
C SER A 307 -11.69 -2.88 -13.21
N LEU A 308 -10.52 -3.55 -13.29
CA LEU A 308 -10.46 -5.02 -13.24
C LEU A 308 -10.98 -5.57 -11.91
N GLY A 309 -10.56 -4.98 -10.78
CA GLY A 309 -11.04 -5.37 -9.44
C GLY A 309 -12.55 -5.18 -9.27
N ILE A 310 -13.12 -4.09 -9.78
CA ILE A 310 -14.57 -3.83 -9.78
C ILE A 310 -15.33 -4.88 -10.62
N ARG A 311 -14.82 -5.25 -11.79
CA ARG A 311 -15.41 -6.26 -12.68
C ARG A 311 -15.44 -7.64 -12.03
N VAL A 312 -14.33 -8.05 -11.41
CA VAL A 312 -14.24 -9.29 -10.66
C VAL A 312 -15.25 -9.29 -9.50
N ALA A 313 -15.28 -8.22 -8.70
CA ALA A 313 -16.23 -8.11 -7.59
C ALA A 313 -17.71 -8.13 -8.06
N ALA A 314 -17.99 -7.72 -9.30
CA ALA A 314 -19.30 -7.82 -9.93
C ALA A 314 -19.63 -9.23 -10.47
N GLY A 315 -18.75 -10.22 -10.24
CA GLY A 315 -18.95 -11.61 -10.62
C GLY A 315 -18.39 -12.01 -11.99
N GLU A 316 -17.59 -11.16 -12.63
CA GLU A 316 -16.87 -11.54 -13.84
C GLU A 316 -15.67 -12.45 -13.47
N SER A 317 -15.45 -13.53 -14.22
CA SER A 317 -14.21 -14.30 -14.16
C SER A 317 -13.03 -13.42 -14.56
N LEU A 318 -11.82 -13.84 -14.20
CA LEU A 318 -10.61 -13.12 -14.62
C LEU A 318 -10.65 -12.81 -16.12
N PRO A 319 -10.59 -11.52 -16.51
CA PRO A 319 -10.70 -11.13 -17.91
C PRO A 319 -9.40 -11.33 -18.71
N LEU A 320 -8.32 -11.71 -18.03
CA LEU A 320 -6.98 -11.92 -18.56
C LEU A 320 -6.41 -13.24 -18.06
N SER A 321 -5.68 -13.94 -18.90
CA SER A 321 -4.78 -15.01 -18.51
C SER A 321 -3.39 -14.45 -18.16
N GLN A 322 -2.52 -15.23 -17.52
CA GLN A 322 -1.15 -14.79 -17.25
C GLN A 322 -0.38 -14.45 -18.54
N ASP A 323 -0.63 -15.20 -19.60
CA ASP A 323 0.02 -14.97 -20.91
C ASP A 323 -0.40 -13.66 -21.61
N ASP A 324 -1.53 -13.09 -21.25
CA ASP A 324 -2.00 -11.82 -21.78
C ASP A 324 -1.30 -10.61 -21.14
N ILE A 325 -0.68 -10.80 -19.98
CA ILE A 325 -0.03 -9.75 -19.21
C ILE A 325 1.39 -9.55 -19.72
N LYS A 326 1.63 -8.41 -20.38
CA LYS A 326 2.96 -8.04 -20.90
C LYS A 326 3.40 -6.74 -20.25
N LEU A 327 4.58 -6.76 -19.65
CA LEU A 327 5.19 -5.56 -19.08
C LEU A 327 6.04 -4.86 -20.14
N SER A 328 5.95 -3.54 -20.23
CA SER A 328 6.74 -2.75 -21.17
C SER A 328 7.28 -1.47 -20.54
N GLY A 329 8.52 -1.13 -20.90
CA GLY A 329 9.19 0.06 -20.41
C GLY A 329 9.46 0.02 -18.89
N HIS A 330 9.56 1.19 -18.31
CA HIS A 330 9.82 1.38 -16.87
C HIS A 330 8.98 2.54 -16.36
N ALA A 331 8.36 2.37 -15.20
CA ALA A 331 7.59 3.42 -14.54
C ALA A 331 8.17 3.72 -13.16
N ILE A 332 8.15 5.00 -12.79
CA ILE A 332 8.53 5.50 -11.47
C ILE A 332 7.36 6.32 -10.92
N GLN A 333 7.01 6.11 -9.66
CA GLN A 333 6.08 6.93 -8.90
C GLN A 333 6.82 7.69 -7.80
N ALA A 334 6.52 8.97 -7.64
CA ALA A 334 6.90 9.78 -6.48
C ALA A 334 5.64 10.20 -5.73
N ARG A 335 5.61 9.98 -4.41
CA ARG A 335 4.52 10.46 -3.54
C ARG A 335 4.77 11.92 -3.20
N ILE A 336 3.91 12.80 -3.67
CA ILE A 336 3.99 14.23 -3.36
C ILE A 336 3.21 14.47 -2.06
N ASN A 337 3.92 14.41 -0.94
CA ASN A 337 3.37 14.66 0.38
C ASN A 337 3.55 16.12 0.77
N ALA A 338 2.56 16.69 1.46
CA ALA A 338 2.64 18.00 2.11
C ALA A 338 3.48 17.87 3.40
N GLU A 339 4.78 17.83 3.24
CA GLU A 339 5.75 17.64 4.32
C GLU A 339 7.02 18.44 4.04
N ASN A 340 7.66 18.90 5.10
CA ASN A 340 8.96 19.55 4.99
C ASN A 340 10.00 18.53 4.47
N PRO A 341 10.73 18.81 3.38
CA PRO A 341 11.63 17.84 2.75
C PRO A 341 12.87 17.50 3.59
N PHE A 342 13.16 18.26 4.65
CA PHE A 342 14.32 18.06 5.51
C PHE A 342 13.96 17.47 6.87
N THR A 343 12.94 18.00 7.54
CA THR A 343 12.49 17.50 8.85
C THR A 343 11.49 16.36 8.74
N LEU A 344 10.86 16.22 7.57
CA LEU A 344 9.80 15.24 7.28
C LEU A 344 8.55 15.44 8.17
N GLU A 345 8.36 16.64 8.69
CA GLU A 345 7.18 17.02 9.44
C GLU A 345 6.02 17.39 8.50
N PRO A 346 4.78 17.04 8.83
CA PRO A 346 3.62 17.46 8.05
C PRO A 346 3.54 18.99 7.90
N SER A 347 3.17 19.46 6.70
CA SER A 347 2.98 20.86 6.36
C SER A 347 1.53 21.10 5.92
N PRO A 348 0.55 21.05 6.85
CA PRO A 348 -0.84 21.34 6.52
C PRO A 348 -1.00 22.82 6.20
N GLY A 349 -2.00 23.14 5.38
CA GLY A 349 -2.27 24.55 5.03
C GLY A 349 -2.96 24.71 3.70
N ARG A 350 -3.12 25.97 3.28
CA ARG A 350 -3.77 26.30 2.03
C ARG A 350 -2.81 26.31 0.86
N ILE A 351 -3.18 25.58 -0.19
CA ILE A 351 -2.46 25.60 -1.47
C ILE A 351 -2.95 26.83 -2.24
N TRP A 352 -2.09 27.86 -2.34
CA TRP A 352 -2.40 29.10 -3.03
C TRP A 352 -2.28 28.99 -4.53
N GLU A 353 -1.32 28.20 -4.99
CA GLU A 353 -1.07 27.92 -6.40
C GLU A 353 -0.68 26.47 -6.58
N CYS A 354 -1.21 25.83 -7.61
CA CYS A 354 -0.94 24.44 -7.93
C CYS A 354 -0.91 24.26 -9.44
N HIS A 355 0.26 23.79 -9.93
CA HIS A 355 0.44 23.34 -11.30
C HIS A 355 1.01 21.94 -11.32
N TRP A 356 0.39 21.06 -12.08
CA TRP A 356 0.82 19.68 -12.25
C TRP A 356 1.47 19.50 -13.61
N PRO A 357 2.55 18.69 -13.72
CA PRO A 357 3.25 18.47 -14.97
C PRO A 357 2.39 17.64 -15.94
N GLY A 358 2.75 17.69 -17.22
CA GLY A 358 2.06 16.96 -18.26
C GLY A 358 2.99 16.44 -19.35
N GLY A 359 2.40 15.87 -20.39
CA GLY A 359 3.11 15.35 -21.55
C GLY A 359 3.09 13.83 -21.68
N PRO A 360 3.70 13.27 -22.74
CA PRO A 360 3.68 11.83 -23.01
C PRO A 360 4.36 11.01 -21.90
N GLY A 361 3.63 10.05 -21.34
CA GLY A 361 4.13 9.19 -20.28
C GLY A 361 4.25 9.89 -18.90
N VAL A 362 3.55 11.01 -18.68
CA VAL A 362 3.38 11.64 -17.36
C VAL A 362 1.92 11.50 -16.94
N ARG A 363 1.72 11.00 -15.71
CA ARG A 363 0.40 10.84 -15.07
C ARG A 363 0.44 11.44 -13.69
N VAL A 364 -0.62 12.14 -13.32
CA VAL A 364 -0.82 12.68 -11.98
C VAL A 364 -2.16 12.19 -11.43
N ASP A 365 -2.11 11.42 -10.35
CA ASP A 365 -3.28 11.06 -9.57
C ASP A 365 -3.33 11.95 -8.32
N THR A 366 -4.26 12.90 -8.31
CA THR A 366 -4.34 13.93 -7.27
C THR A 366 -5.78 14.39 -7.03
N HIS A 367 -6.07 14.79 -5.81
CA HIS A 367 -7.26 15.53 -5.42
C HIS A 367 -6.95 17.00 -5.10
N ALA A 368 -5.66 17.34 -5.02
CA ALA A 368 -5.22 18.69 -4.69
C ALA A 368 -5.32 19.64 -5.90
N HIS A 369 -5.69 20.88 -5.63
CA HIS A 369 -5.87 21.94 -6.62
C HIS A 369 -5.60 23.31 -5.98
N THR A 370 -5.49 24.35 -6.78
CA THR A 370 -5.42 25.73 -6.28
C THR A 370 -6.63 26.03 -5.40
N GLY A 371 -6.39 26.51 -4.19
CA GLY A 371 -7.41 26.80 -3.17
C GLY A 371 -7.76 25.60 -2.28
N TYR A 372 -7.12 24.44 -2.42
CA TYR A 372 -7.30 23.30 -1.53
C TYR A 372 -6.69 23.59 -0.17
N ASP A 373 -7.44 23.32 0.90
CA ASP A 373 -6.96 23.39 2.27
C ASP A 373 -6.57 21.98 2.72
N MET A 374 -5.25 21.73 2.87
CA MET A 374 -4.71 20.45 3.34
C MET A 374 -5.00 20.31 4.84
N PRO A 375 -5.88 19.39 5.27
CA PRO A 375 -6.23 19.24 6.67
C PRO A 375 -5.14 18.50 7.44
N PRO A 376 -4.90 18.85 8.72
CA PRO A 376 -3.90 18.17 9.56
C PRO A 376 -4.39 16.81 10.07
N SER A 377 -5.67 16.48 9.90
CA SER A 377 -6.31 15.28 10.47
C SER A 377 -6.05 14.00 9.67
N PHE A 378 -5.49 14.10 8.47
CA PHE A 378 -5.30 12.97 7.57
C PHE A 378 -3.85 12.86 7.09
N ASP A 379 -3.55 11.79 6.35
CA ASP A 379 -2.27 11.62 5.67
C ASP A 379 -1.93 12.83 4.77
N SER A 380 -0.65 13.14 4.68
CA SER A 380 -0.12 14.31 3.97
C SER A 380 -0.09 14.16 2.45
N LEU A 381 -0.50 13.04 1.87
CA LEU A 381 -0.42 12.76 0.43
C LEU A 381 -1.32 13.69 -0.39
N LEU A 382 -0.72 14.55 -1.21
CA LEU A 382 -1.42 15.44 -2.14
C LEU A 382 -1.63 14.80 -3.51
N ALA A 383 -0.60 14.09 -4.00
CA ALA A 383 -0.61 13.48 -5.32
C ALA A 383 0.37 12.31 -5.42
N LYS A 384 0.11 11.46 -6.39
CA LYS A 384 1.08 10.55 -6.97
C LYS A 384 1.47 11.10 -8.32
N LEU A 385 2.75 11.38 -8.52
CA LEU A 385 3.32 11.70 -9.82
C LEU A 385 3.96 10.43 -10.37
N ILE A 386 3.48 9.96 -11.51
CA ILE A 386 3.94 8.74 -12.15
C ILE A 386 4.47 9.08 -13.53
N VAL A 387 5.64 8.56 -13.87
CA VAL A 387 6.19 8.66 -15.21
C VAL A 387 6.43 7.27 -15.78
N TRP A 388 6.34 7.18 -17.10
CA TRP A 388 6.71 6.00 -17.86
C TRP A 388 7.66 6.36 -19.00
N ALA A 389 8.65 5.52 -19.25
CA ALA A 389 9.55 5.62 -20.40
C ALA A 389 10.00 4.22 -20.86
N PRO A 390 10.58 4.09 -22.08
CA PRO A 390 11.11 2.82 -22.56
C PRO A 390 12.20 2.20 -21.68
N THR A 391 13.02 3.03 -21.04
CA THR A 391 14.12 2.60 -20.15
C THR A 391 14.04 3.27 -18.79
N ARG A 392 14.69 2.68 -17.77
CA ARG A 392 14.78 3.26 -16.42
C ARG A 392 15.48 4.61 -16.42
N GLU A 393 16.57 4.76 -17.17
CA GLU A 393 17.32 6.02 -17.25
C GLU A 393 16.45 7.15 -17.80
N GLU A 394 15.68 6.86 -18.87
CA GLU A 394 14.74 7.83 -19.41
C GLU A 394 13.58 8.14 -18.45
N ALA A 395 13.12 7.14 -17.67
CA ALA A 395 12.12 7.35 -16.63
C ALA A 395 12.64 8.24 -15.50
N ILE A 396 13.88 8.04 -15.04
CA ILE A 396 14.54 8.90 -14.04
C ILE A 396 14.65 10.35 -14.55
N ALA A 397 15.13 10.54 -15.78
CA ALA A 397 15.24 11.88 -16.38
C ALA A 397 13.86 12.55 -16.52
N LYS A 398 12.85 11.79 -16.94
CA LYS A 398 11.47 12.28 -17.06
C LYS A 398 10.86 12.64 -15.70
N MET A 399 11.12 11.84 -14.65
CA MET A 399 10.65 12.12 -13.30
C MET A 399 11.27 13.40 -12.74
N ASP A 400 12.59 13.59 -12.89
CA ASP A 400 13.24 14.83 -12.45
C ASP A 400 12.69 16.06 -13.17
N ALA A 401 12.47 15.97 -14.49
CA ALA A 401 11.85 17.05 -15.26
C ALA A 401 10.42 17.34 -14.81
N ALA A 402 9.59 16.30 -14.60
CA ALA A 402 8.21 16.44 -14.15
C ALA A 402 8.11 17.01 -12.72
N LEU A 403 9.00 16.59 -11.81
CA LEU A 403 9.11 17.20 -10.47
C LEU A 403 9.53 18.65 -10.53
N GLY A 404 10.46 18.99 -11.46
CA GLY A 404 10.91 20.37 -11.70
C GLY A 404 9.83 21.29 -12.27
N GLU A 405 8.86 20.74 -13.04
CA GLU A 405 7.71 21.47 -13.57
C GLU A 405 6.59 21.61 -12.52
N THR A 406 6.54 20.72 -11.52
CA THR A 406 5.49 20.75 -10.49
C THR A 406 5.63 22.00 -9.60
N LEU A 407 4.57 22.81 -9.53
CA LEU A 407 4.54 24.00 -8.70
C LEU A 407 3.43 23.87 -7.64
N ILE A 408 3.82 23.91 -6.36
CA ILE A 408 2.88 23.95 -5.22
C ILE A 408 3.35 25.07 -4.28
N ILE A 409 2.50 26.05 -4.07
CA ILE A 409 2.76 27.20 -3.19
C ILE A 409 1.77 27.19 -2.04
N GLY A 410 2.26 27.35 -0.82
CA GLY A 410 1.46 27.45 0.40
C GLY A 410 1.71 26.34 1.41
N VAL A 411 2.28 25.22 0.97
CA VAL A 411 2.73 24.11 1.82
C VAL A 411 4.10 23.62 1.35
N ASP A 412 4.90 23.08 2.27
CA ASP A 412 6.14 22.37 1.91
C ASP A 412 5.79 21.02 1.30
N THR A 413 6.68 20.52 0.44
CA THR A 413 6.50 19.19 -0.19
C THR A 413 7.80 18.41 -0.24
N LEU A 414 7.71 17.08 -0.42
CA LEU A 414 8.87 16.21 -0.59
C LEU A 414 9.56 16.32 -1.98
N ILE A 415 9.09 17.20 -2.86
CA ILE A 415 9.67 17.38 -4.21
C ILE A 415 11.19 17.59 -4.18
N PRO A 416 11.78 18.46 -3.33
CA PRO A 416 13.22 18.63 -3.25
C PRO A 416 13.97 17.34 -2.88
N LEU A 417 13.43 16.56 -1.93
CA LEU A 417 14.00 15.28 -1.53
C LEU A 417 13.95 14.26 -2.67
N HIS A 418 12.84 14.15 -3.37
CA HIS A 418 12.72 13.25 -4.52
C HIS A 418 13.75 13.56 -5.59
N ARG A 419 13.91 14.85 -5.94
CA ARG A 419 14.91 15.27 -6.94
C ARG A 419 16.34 14.99 -6.48
N ALA A 420 16.65 15.16 -5.20
CA ALA A 420 17.94 14.81 -4.64
C ALA A 420 18.20 13.30 -4.80
N ILE A 421 17.24 12.44 -4.39
CA ILE A 421 17.36 10.97 -4.52
C ILE A 421 17.59 10.54 -5.98
N LEU A 422 16.83 11.08 -6.94
CA LEU A 422 16.96 10.73 -8.37
C LEU A 422 18.33 11.07 -8.94
N ASN A 423 19.06 11.98 -8.31
CA ASN A 423 20.40 12.40 -8.72
C ASN A 423 21.53 11.65 -7.98
N GLU A 424 21.21 10.88 -6.93
CA GLU A 424 22.20 10.07 -6.23
C GLU A 424 22.70 8.91 -7.09
N THR A 425 24.03 8.66 -6.98
CA THR A 425 24.69 7.60 -7.74
C THR A 425 24.15 6.22 -7.35
N ASP A 426 23.96 5.98 -6.07
CA ASP A 426 23.48 4.71 -5.52
C ASP A 426 22.06 4.38 -6.01
N PHE A 427 21.18 5.39 -6.06
CA PHE A 427 19.85 5.22 -6.65
C PHE A 427 19.93 4.86 -8.15
N ARG A 428 20.77 5.55 -8.90
CA ARG A 428 20.95 5.30 -10.34
C ARG A 428 21.54 3.92 -10.61
N ASN A 429 22.47 3.47 -9.77
CA ASN A 429 23.12 2.15 -9.86
C ASN A 429 22.28 1.01 -9.32
N ARG A 430 21.08 1.26 -8.77
CA ARG A 430 20.23 0.27 -8.08
C ARG A 430 20.83 -0.25 -6.76
N GLU A 431 21.72 0.47 -6.14
CA GLU A 431 22.36 0.16 -4.85
C GLU A 431 21.52 0.71 -3.69
N VAL A 432 20.26 0.28 -3.64
CA VAL A 432 19.23 0.81 -2.74
C VAL A 432 18.62 -0.31 -1.92
N ASN A 433 18.44 -0.07 -0.62
CA ASN A 433 17.78 -0.96 0.33
C ASN A 433 16.82 -0.18 1.24
N VAL A 434 16.11 -0.86 2.14
CA VAL A 434 15.11 -0.23 3.03
C VAL A 434 15.71 0.76 4.03
N GLY A 435 17.02 0.71 4.29
CA GLY A 435 17.77 1.67 5.13
C GLY A 435 18.40 2.83 4.35
N TYR A 436 18.07 3.01 3.07
CA TYR A 436 18.72 3.96 2.18
C TYR A 436 18.74 5.40 2.75
N LEU A 437 17.61 5.92 3.20
CA LEU A 437 17.53 7.29 3.73
C LEU A 437 18.28 7.44 5.06
N ASP A 438 18.35 6.40 5.88
CA ASP A 438 19.10 6.40 7.14
C ASP A 438 20.62 6.48 6.87
N GLY A 439 21.07 5.88 5.78
CA GLY A 439 22.45 5.95 5.30
C GLY A 439 22.81 7.27 4.59
N HIS A 440 21.80 8.03 4.11
CA HIS A 440 21.97 9.24 3.30
C HIS A 440 21.44 10.49 4.01
N GLN A 441 21.83 10.69 5.27
CA GLN A 441 21.37 11.84 6.09
C GLN A 441 21.63 13.20 5.42
N GLY A 442 22.68 13.31 4.58
CA GLY A 442 22.97 14.51 3.80
C GLY A 442 21.84 14.98 2.88
N LEU A 443 20.97 14.05 2.41
CA LEU A 443 19.79 14.39 1.62
C LEU A 443 18.75 15.18 2.44
N LEU A 444 18.72 14.94 3.75
CA LEU A 444 17.81 15.61 4.69
C LEU A 444 18.41 16.91 5.23
N ASP A 445 19.72 17.13 5.09
CA ASP A 445 20.39 18.36 5.53
C ASP A 445 20.31 19.50 4.49
N GLY A 446 19.81 19.23 3.29
CA GLY A 446 19.69 20.19 2.20
C GLY A 446 21.02 20.64 1.61
N ARG A 447 22.07 19.81 1.69
CA ARG A 447 23.42 20.07 1.21
C ARG A 447 23.73 19.36 -0.10
#